data_cda0e85759c4ca52d38a38e8afa693a1
#
_entry.id   cda0e85759c4ca52d38a38e8afa693a1
#
_cell.length_a   1.000
_cell.length_b   1.000
_cell.length_c   1.000
_cell.angle_alpha   90.00
_cell.angle_beta   90.00
_cell.angle_gamma   90.00
#
_symmetry.space_group_name_H-M   'P 1'
#
loop_
_entity.id
_entity.type
_entity.pdbx_description
1 polymer ?
#
loop_
_entity_poly.entity_id
_entity_poly.type
_entity_poly.pdbx_seq_one_letter_code
_entity_poly.pdbx_strand_id
1 'polypeptide(L)'
;SFSEPRLRAVRDIAASDPSRAVATSLGTEAVVRLVGAAKSATNPAWWHVPGPRQGAIAAQVPMHQGPIRVVDERFVATAHTLGLAVHVWTINTVADVLRLLEVGVDGIITDRPVFLRDFLDQRGLWTQPPAPRSVAGPRD
;
A
#
# COMPACT_ATOMS: atom_id res chain seq x y z
N SER A 1 2.93 6.50 -9.84
CA SER A 1 2.73 5.98 -11.21
C SER A 1 2.11 4.59 -11.15
N PHE A 2 1.19 4.29 -12.05
CA PHE A 2 0.62 2.94 -12.19
C PHE A 2 1.44 2.03 -13.12
N SER A 3 2.47 2.55 -13.78
CA SER A 3 3.33 1.79 -14.70
C SER A 3 4.49 1.13 -13.98
N GLU A 4 4.55 -0.19 -13.93
CA GLU A 4 5.63 -0.93 -13.31
C GLU A 4 7.00 -0.68 -13.98
N PRO A 5 7.12 -0.58 -15.33
CA PRO A 5 8.41 -0.23 -15.95
C PRO A 5 8.95 1.13 -15.49
N ARG A 6 8.09 2.14 -15.33
CA ARG A 6 8.51 3.46 -14.82
C ARG A 6 8.95 3.41 -13.36
N LEU A 7 8.22 2.66 -12.53
CA LEU A 7 8.59 2.46 -11.11
C LEU A 7 9.93 1.71 -11.00
N ARG A 8 10.17 0.72 -11.85
CA ARG A 8 11.44 0.01 -11.91
C ARG A 8 12.58 0.98 -12.25
N ALA A 9 12.42 1.82 -13.28
CA ALA A 9 13.43 2.82 -13.64
C ALA A 9 13.73 3.78 -12.47
N VAL A 10 12.73 4.22 -11.71
CA VAL A 10 12.92 5.04 -10.51
C VAL A 10 13.69 4.29 -9.43
N ARG A 11 13.35 3.02 -9.19
CA ARG A 11 14.05 2.18 -8.21
C ARG A 11 15.50 1.92 -8.60
N ASP A 12 15.78 1.69 -9.88
CA ASP A 12 17.14 1.48 -10.42
C ASP A 12 18.00 2.74 -10.24
N ILE A 13 17.43 3.91 -10.52
CA ILE A 13 18.10 5.20 -10.28
C ILE A 13 18.36 5.41 -8.78
N ALA A 14 17.38 5.14 -7.92
CA ALA A 14 17.52 5.26 -6.48
C ALA A 14 18.54 4.26 -5.90
N ALA A 15 18.63 3.06 -6.46
CA ALA A 15 19.60 2.04 -6.04
C ALA A 15 21.05 2.43 -6.34
N SER A 16 21.30 3.29 -7.36
CA SER A 16 22.64 3.78 -7.69
C SER A 16 23.15 4.85 -6.73
N ASP A 17 22.27 5.45 -5.92
CA ASP A 17 22.62 6.46 -4.92
C ASP A 17 21.83 6.24 -3.62
N PRO A 18 22.45 5.63 -2.60
CA PRO A 18 21.75 5.32 -1.32
C PRO A 18 21.18 6.56 -0.61
N SER A 19 21.70 7.77 -0.90
CA SER A 19 21.15 9.02 -0.35
C SER A 19 19.78 9.39 -0.95
N ARG A 20 19.40 8.75 -2.06
CA ARG A 20 18.15 8.94 -2.80
C ARG A 20 17.20 7.75 -2.69
N ALA A 21 17.34 6.94 -1.66
CA ALA A 21 16.45 5.81 -1.44
C ALA A 21 14.97 6.25 -1.47
N VAL A 22 14.21 5.75 -2.44
CA VAL A 22 12.80 6.08 -2.63
C VAL A 22 11.95 4.83 -2.43
N ALA A 23 11.06 4.90 -1.47
CA ALA A 23 10.02 3.89 -1.29
C ALA A 23 8.91 4.07 -2.34
N THR A 24 8.51 2.98 -2.99
CA THR A 24 7.46 3.00 -4.02
C THR A 24 6.33 2.03 -3.71
N SER A 25 5.17 2.25 -4.31
CA SER A 25 4.11 1.23 -4.39
C SER A 25 4.33 0.31 -5.60
N LEU A 26 3.55 -0.77 -5.67
CA LEU A 26 3.48 -1.63 -6.86
C LEU A 26 2.83 -0.89 -8.04
N GLY A 27 3.30 -1.17 -9.26
CA GLY A 27 2.59 -0.81 -10.48
C GLY A 27 1.49 -1.81 -10.83
N THR A 28 0.67 -1.49 -11.82
CA THR A 28 -0.51 -2.29 -12.20
C THR A 28 -0.14 -3.75 -12.50
N GLU A 29 0.93 -3.96 -13.27
CA GLU A 29 1.36 -5.30 -13.66
C GLU A 29 1.81 -6.15 -12.45
N ALA A 30 2.45 -5.52 -11.48
CA ALA A 30 2.87 -6.19 -10.25
C ALA A 30 1.65 -6.47 -9.34
N VAL A 31 0.66 -5.57 -9.30
CA VAL A 31 -0.61 -5.80 -8.59
C VAL A 31 -1.37 -6.98 -9.20
N VAL A 32 -1.44 -7.09 -10.54
CA VAL A 32 -2.09 -8.24 -11.21
C VAL A 32 -1.41 -9.56 -10.81
N ARG A 33 -0.07 -9.59 -10.76
CA ARG A 33 0.69 -10.75 -10.29
C ARG A 33 0.40 -11.07 -8.82
N LEU A 34 0.32 -10.08 -7.95
CA LEU A 34 -0.02 -10.26 -6.56
C LEU A 34 -1.44 -10.84 -6.38
N VAL A 35 -2.42 -10.32 -7.14
CA VAL A 35 -3.79 -10.88 -7.18
C VAL A 35 -3.76 -12.34 -7.65
N GLY A 36 -3.02 -12.63 -8.71
CA GLY A 36 -2.84 -14.00 -9.22
C GLY A 36 -2.27 -14.94 -8.16
N ALA A 37 -1.22 -14.53 -7.47
CA ALA A 37 -0.62 -15.30 -6.38
C ALA A 37 -1.63 -15.57 -5.24
N ALA A 38 -2.36 -14.54 -4.82
CA ALA A 38 -3.35 -14.65 -3.75
C ALA A 38 -4.53 -15.58 -4.12
N LYS A 39 -5.00 -15.49 -5.37
CA LYS A 39 -6.16 -16.29 -5.84
C LYS A 39 -5.80 -17.73 -6.17
N SER A 40 -4.59 -18.00 -6.64
CA SER A 40 -4.14 -19.37 -6.97
C SER A 40 -3.71 -20.18 -5.75
N ALA A 41 -3.53 -19.54 -4.58
CA ALA A 41 -2.97 -20.16 -3.38
C ALA A 41 -1.60 -20.84 -3.63
N THR A 42 -0.85 -20.37 -4.63
CA THR A 42 0.50 -20.84 -4.95
C THR A 42 1.56 -20.05 -4.17
N ASN A 43 2.80 -20.54 -4.18
CA ASN A 43 3.90 -19.81 -3.54
C ASN A 43 4.07 -18.43 -4.19
N PRO A 44 3.93 -17.31 -3.43
CA PRO A 44 4.03 -15.95 -3.98
C PRO A 44 5.37 -15.64 -4.65
N ALA A 45 6.45 -16.32 -4.26
CA ALA A 45 7.78 -16.13 -4.84
C ALA A 45 7.82 -16.44 -6.35
N TRP A 46 6.99 -17.35 -6.84
CA TRP A 46 6.94 -17.72 -8.26
C TRP A 46 6.35 -16.61 -9.14
N TRP A 47 5.62 -15.69 -8.56
CA TRP A 47 4.98 -14.60 -9.28
C TRP A 47 5.88 -13.39 -9.52
N HIS A 48 7.10 -13.40 -8.98
CA HIS A 48 8.08 -12.32 -9.14
C HIS A 48 7.50 -10.92 -8.84
N VAL A 49 6.70 -10.84 -7.78
CA VAL A 49 6.18 -9.55 -7.28
C VAL A 49 7.35 -8.83 -6.60
N PRO A 50 7.65 -7.57 -6.99
CA PRO A 50 8.71 -6.83 -6.32
C PRO A 50 8.34 -6.54 -4.86
N GLY A 51 9.33 -6.62 -3.97
CA GLY A 51 9.19 -6.37 -2.54
C GLY A 51 10.17 -5.31 -2.03
N PRO A 52 10.34 -5.20 -0.71
CA PRO A 52 11.19 -4.17 -0.08
C PRO A 52 12.64 -4.14 -0.57
N ARG A 53 13.22 -5.32 -0.88
CA ARG A 53 14.59 -5.41 -1.42
C ARG A 53 14.72 -4.73 -2.79
N GLN A 54 13.63 -4.61 -3.55
CA GLN A 54 13.56 -3.89 -4.82
C GLN A 54 12.95 -2.49 -4.66
N GLY A 55 12.78 -1.99 -3.43
CA GLY A 55 12.24 -0.67 -3.15
C GLY A 55 10.71 -0.55 -3.26
N ALA A 56 9.98 -1.67 -3.40
CA ALA A 56 8.52 -1.70 -3.35
C ALA A 56 8.08 -2.03 -1.92
N ILE A 57 7.37 -1.12 -1.26
CA ILE A 57 6.96 -1.29 0.14
C ILE A 57 5.45 -1.39 0.34
N ALA A 58 4.66 -1.09 -0.69
CA ALA A 58 3.20 -1.10 -0.57
C ALA A 58 2.51 -1.53 -1.86
N ALA A 59 1.35 -2.15 -1.71
CA ALA A 59 0.34 -2.36 -2.75
C ALA A 59 -0.80 -1.34 -2.54
N GLN A 60 -0.95 -0.38 -3.45
CA GLN A 60 -2.05 0.60 -3.43
C GLN A 60 -3.10 0.18 -4.45
N VAL A 61 -4.22 -0.33 -3.98
CA VAL A 61 -5.20 -1.02 -4.81
C VAL A 61 -6.63 -0.56 -4.56
N PRO A 62 -7.54 -0.66 -5.56
CA PRO A 62 -8.95 -0.51 -5.32
C PRO A 62 -9.49 -1.73 -4.56
N MET A 63 -10.57 -1.55 -3.80
CA MET A 63 -11.25 -2.65 -3.11
C MET A 63 -11.80 -3.68 -4.11
N HIS A 64 -12.31 -3.19 -5.25
CA HIS A 64 -12.86 -3.99 -6.34
C HIS A 64 -12.34 -3.49 -7.69
N GLN A 65 -12.23 -4.40 -8.67
CA GLN A 65 -11.98 -4.08 -10.06
C GLN A 65 -13.09 -4.71 -10.91
N GLY A 66 -14.09 -3.91 -11.27
CA GLY A 66 -15.32 -4.44 -11.83
C GLY A 66 -15.99 -5.43 -10.86
N PRO A 67 -16.38 -6.63 -11.31
CA PRO A 67 -17.00 -7.65 -10.44
C PRO A 67 -16.00 -8.37 -9.53
N ILE A 68 -14.69 -8.16 -9.72
CA ILE A 68 -13.65 -8.88 -8.99
C ILE A 68 -13.35 -8.15 -7.70
N ARG A 69 -13.49 -8.86 -6.56
CA ARG A 69 -12.99 -8.40 -5.27
C ARG A 69 -11.47 -8.55 -5.27
N VAL A 70 -10.74 -7.43 -5.25
CA VAL A 70 -9.28 -7.40 -5.22
C VAL A 70 -8.78 -7.68 -3.81
N VAL A 71 -9.35 -6.98 -2.81
CA VAL A 71 -8.90 -7.04 -1.42
C VAL A 71 -9.75 -8.01 -0.63
N ASP A 72 -9.12 -9.07 -0.16
CA ASP A 72 -9.65 -10.04 0.80
C ASP A 72 -8.52 -10.52 1.73
N GLU A 73 -8.83 -11.36 2.71
CA GLU A 73 -7.86 -11.90 3.68
C GLU A 73 -6.65 -12.56 3.00
N ARG A 74 -6.86 -13.31 1.91
CA ARG A 74 -5.77 -13.97 1.18
C ARG A 74 -4.87 -12.97 0.49
N PHE A 75 -5.44 -11.93 -0.11
CA PHE A 75 -4.66 -10.87 -0.74
C PHE A 75 -3.79 -10.15 0.28
N VAL A 76 -4.35 -9.76 1.42
CA VAL A 76 -3.62 -9.08 2.50
C VAL A 76 -2.51 -9.99 3.05
N ALA A 77 -2.84 -11.24 3.40
CA ALA A 77 -1.84 -12.19 3.89
C ALA A 77 -0.69 -12.44 2.89
N THR A 78 -1.03 -12.54 1.59
CA THR A 78 -0.02 -12.72 0.53
C THR A 78 0.89 -11.49 0.42
N ALA A 79 0.33 -10.28 0.44
CA ALA A 79 1.09 -9.03 0.43
C ALA A 79 2.03 -8.94 1.65
N HIS A 80 1.52 -9.22 2.85
CA HIS A 80 2.30 -9.21 4.09
C HIS A 80 3.44 -10.23 4.07
N THR A 81 3.22 -11.44 3.52
CA THR A 81 4.28 -12.44 3.34
C THR A 81 5.43 -11.92 2.46
N LEU A 82 5.12 -11.04 1.51
CA LEU A 82 6.10 -10.38 0.64
C LEU A 82 6.69 -9.09 1.26
N GLY A 83 6.29 -8.72 2.48
CA GLY A 83 6.72 -7.50 3.15
C GLY A 83 6.11 -6.22 2.59
N LEU A 84 4.93 -6.32 1.95
CA LEU A 84 4.21 -5.21 1.35
C LEU A 84 3.06 -4.77 2.25
N ALA A 85 2.98 -3.48 2.57
CA ALA A 85 1.80 -2.89 3.15
C ALA A 85 0.66 -2.81 2.12
N VAL A 86 -0.59 -2.94 2.57
CA VAL A 86 -1.78 -2.84 1.72
C VAL A 86 -2.53 -1.54 2.01
N HIS A 87 -2.57 -0.64 1.04
CA HIS A 87 -3.37 0.59 1.10
C HIS A 87 -4.52 0.51 0.12
N VAL A 88 -5.74 0.78 0.58
CA VAL A 88 -6.95 0.62 -0.25
C VAL A 88 -7.62 1.96 -0.52
N TRP A 89 -7.95 2.23 -1.78
CA TRP A 89 -8.58 3.45 -2.28
C TRP A 89 -9.80 3.13 -3.16
N THR A 90 -10.74 4.03 -3.33
CA THR A 90 -11.07 5.20 -2.51
C THR A 90 -12.23 4.82 -1.61
N ILE A 91 -12.07 4.92 -0.30
CA ILE A 91 -13.01 4.38 0.68
C ILE A 91 -13.73 5.51 1.40
N ASN A 92 -15.03 5.60 1.23
CA ASN A 92 -15.83 6.72 1.72
C ASN A 92 -17.03 6.30 2.60
N THR A 93 -17.21 5.00 2.87
CA THR A 93 -18.32 4.47 3.68
C THR A 93 -17.83 3.75 4.94
N VAL A 94 -18.64 3.81 6.01
CA VAL A 94 -18.37 3.08 7.27
C VAL A 94 -18.26 1.57 7.02
N ALA A 95 -19.18 1.02 6.22
CA ALA A 95 -19.23 -0.41 5.96
C ALA A 95 -17.93 -0.93 5.30
N ASP A 96 -17.38 -0.17 4.33
CA ASP A 96 -16.13 -0.54 3.67
C ASP A 96 -14.93 -0.37 4.61
N VAL A 97 -14.90 0.70 5.44
CA VAL A 97 -13.86 0.89 6.46
C VAL A 97 -13.83 -0.30 7.41
N LEU A 98 -14.97 -0.70 7.98
CA LEU A 98 -15.06 -1.84 8.90
C LEU A 98 -14.56 -3.13 8.25
N ARG A 99 -15.01 -3.41 7.02
CA ARG A 99 -14.60 -4.60 6.28
C ARG A 99 -13.10 -4.64 6.01
N LEU A 100 -12.49 -3.49 5.69
CA LEU A 100 -11.05 -3.40 5.46
C LEU A 100 -10.24 -3.55 6.73
N LEU A 101 -10.73 -3.03 7.86
CA LEU A 101 -10.13 -3.26 9.18
C LEU A 101 -10.17 -4.74 9.57
N GLU A 102 -11.29 -5.44 9.28
CA GLU A 102 -11.43 -6.89 9.55
C GLU A 102 -10.42 -7.72 8.76
N VAL A 103 -10.17 -7.40 7.50
CA VAL A 103 -9.18 -8.14 6.68
C VAL A 103 -7.73 -7.69 6.91
N GLY A 104 -7.51 -6.69 7.76
CA GLY A 104 -6.18 -6.30 8.24
C GLY A 104 -5.35 -5.47 7.26
N VAL A 105 -5.99 -4.54 6.51
CA VAL A 105 -5.24 -3.60 5.66
C VAL A 105 -4.44 -2.60 6.50
N ASP A 106 -3.32 -2.11 5.96
CA ASP A 106 -2.41 -1.20 6.66
C ASP A 106 -2.78 0.28 6.48
N GLY A 107 -3.55 0.60 5.43
CA GLY A 107 -3.93 1.97 5.16
C GLY A 107 -5.21 2.10 4.34
N ILE A 108 -5.92 3.20 4.58
CA ILE A 108 -7.13 3.58 3.86
C ILE A 108 -6.94 4.96 3.26
N ILE A 109 -7.20 5.08 1.95
CA ILE A 109 -7.18 6.34 1.21
C ILE A 109 -8.63 6.74 0.94
N THR A 110 -9.01 7.95 1.33
CA THR A 110 -10.39 8.45 1.31
C THR A 110 -10.46 9.90 0.83
N ASP A 111 -11.59 10.28 0.23
CA ASP A 111 -11.95 11.68 -0.05
C ASP A 111 -12.57 12.39 1.17
N ARG A 112 -12.79 11.65 2.28
CA ARG A 112 -13.42 12.14 3.50
C ARG A 112 -12.50 12.01 4.72
N PRO A 113 -11.33 12.69 4.75
CA PRO A 113 -10.30 12.46 5.75
C PRO A 113 -10.76 12.78 7.17
N VAL A 114 -11.56 13.84 7.36
CA VAL A 114 -12.09 14.21 8.69
C VAL A 114 -13.00 13.11 9.22
N PHE A 115 -13.92 12.62 8.41
CA PHE A 115 -14.81 11.51 8.76
C PHE A 115 -14.01 10.26 9.15
N LEU A 116 -13.02 9.86 8.34
CA LEU A 116 -12.23 8.66 8.62
C LEU A 116 -11.40 8.81 9.90
N ARG A 117 -10.79 9.97 10.11
CA ARG A 117 -10.05 10.28 11.34
C ARG A 117 -10.94 10.14 12.57
N ASP A 118 -12.08 10.83 12.57
CA ASP A 118 -13.00 10.85 13.73
C ASP A 118 -13.56 9.45 14.00
N PHE A 119 -13.84 8.69 12.95
CA PHE A 119 -14.30 7.30 13.04
C PHE A 119 -13.25 6.37 13.67
N LEU A 120 -11.98 6.50 13.28
CA LEU A 120 -10.87 5.70 13.82
C LEU A 120 -10.51 6.14 15.26
N ASP A 121 -10.53 7.45 15.53
CA ASP A 121 -10.25 8.00 16.85
C ASP A 121 -11.24 7.50 17.91
N GLN A 122 -12.54 7.53 17.62
CA GLN A 122 -13.59 6.98 18.48
C GLN A 122 -13.40 5.48 18.82
N ARG A 123 -12.59 4.76 18.05
CA ARG A 123 -12.26 3.35 18.26
C ARG A 123 -10.86 3.10 18.80
N GLY A 124 -10.13 4.17 19.12
CA GLY A 124 -8.74 4.07 19.56
C GLY A 124 -7.78 3.53 18.49
N LEU A 125 -8.16 3.61 17.21
CA LEU A 125 -7.38 3.11 16.09
C LEU A 125 -6.62 4.24 15.35
N TRP A 126 -6.84 5.49 15.74
CA TRP A 126 -6.13 6.63 15.18
C TRP A 126 -4.83 6.87 15.95
N THR A 127 -3.70 6.76 15.24
CA THR A 127 -2.40 7.20 15.75
C THR A 127 -2.02 8.51 15.09
N GLN A 128 -1.76 9.54 15.87
CA GLN A 128 -1.29 10.80 15.31
C GLN A 128 0.06 10.57 14.58
N PRO A 129 0.21 11.10 13.36
CA PRO A 129 1.51 11.10 12.73
C PRO A 129 2.50 11.87 13.60
N PRO A 130 3.78 11.46 13.64
CA PRO A 130 4.79 12.25 14.35
C PRO A 130 4.78 13.68 13.84
N ALA A 131 4.93 14.64 14.76
CA ALA A 131 4.98 16.05 14.41
C ALA A 131 6.03 16.26 13.28
N PRO A 132 5.73 17.11 12.27
CA PRO A 132 6.67 17.38 11.20
C PRO A 132 8.00 17.85 11.84
N ARG A 133 9.11 17.23 11.42
CA ARG A 133 10.43 17.70 11.84
C ARG A 133 10.53 19.15 11.40
N SER A 134 10.76 20.05 12.36
CA SER A 134 11.04 21.44 12.04
C SER A 134 12.26 21.45 11.13
N VAL A 135 12.06 21.89 9.89
CA VAL A 135 13.17 22.19 9.01
C VAL A 135 13.85 23.41 9.67
N ALA A 136 14.99 23.17 10.31
CA ALA A 136 15.81 24.27 10.81
C ALA A 136 16.11 25.15 9.58
N GLY A 137 15.61 26.39 9.61
CA GLY A 137 15.91 27.37 8.58
C GLY A 137 17.43 27.54 8.46
N PRO A 138 17.92 28.04 7.31
CA PRO A 138 19.33 28.33 7.16
C PRO A 138 19.77 29.22 8.31
N ARG A 139 20.86 28.84 8.98
CA ARG A 139 21.52 29.70 9.95
C ARG A 139 22.31 30.72 9.11
N ASP A 140 21.87 31.97 9.23
CA ASP A 140 22.63 33.11 8.71
C ASP A 140 24.06 33.15 9.27
#